data_a8a465a0f5e6c22c80dcd8a2e2c04c1e
#
_entry.id   a8a465a0f5e6c22c80dcd8a2e2c04c1e
#
_cell.length_a   1.000
_cell.length_b   1.000
_cell.length_c   1.000
_cell.angle_alpha   90.00
_cell.angle_beta   90.00
_cell.angle_gamma   90.00
#
_symmetry.space_group_name_H-M   'P 1'
#
loop_
_entity.id
_entity.type
_entity.pdbx_description
1 polymer ?
#
loop_
_entity_poly.entity_id
_entity_poly.type
_entity_poly.pdbx_seq_one_letter_code
_entity_poly.pdbx_strand_id
1 'polypeptide(L)'
;MSIINEAVESVMDLIDALDLFTLITRGALGTGNGLCCEVAPTSPEEVYLDKNQYIPIDLTINGKHDDLGTLSEAMNMIHENLTMLKEYPAGTDWHITDIATITEPQVIGRDQANRWLMASNLSVRIITEKE
;
A
#
# COMPACT_ATOMS: atom_id res chain seq x y z
N MET A 1 -11.90 -4.28 15.42
CA MET A 1 -11.28 -3.59 14.28
C MET A 1 -11.28 -4.51 13.06
N SER A 2 -11.43 -3.94 11.90
CA SER A 2 -11.44 -4.71 10.65
C SER A 2 -10.06 -5.29 10.35
N ILE A 3 -10.03 -6.55 9.91
CA ILE A 3 -8.79 -7.19 9.50
C ILE A 3 -8.13 -6.41 8.35
N ILE A 4 -8.92 -5.93 7.40
CA ILE A 4 -8.40 -5.15 6.29
C ILE A 4 -7.73 -3.87 6.80
N ASN A 5 -8.36 -3.17 7.73
CA ASN A 5 -7.79 -1.94 8.30
C ASN A 5 -6.50 -2.23 9.06
N GLU A 6 -6.45 -3.31 9.84
CA GLU A 6 -5.23 -3.69 10.56
C GLU A 6 -4.10 -4.02 9.58
N ALA A 7 -4.41 -4.75 8.52
CA ALA A 7 -3.41 -5.10 7.51
C ALA A 7 -2.89 -3.85 6.79
N VAL A 8 -3.78 -2.93 6.42
CA VAL A 8 -3.38 -1.68 5.76
C VAL A 8 -2.49 -0.84 6.68
N GLU A 9 -2.85 -0.74 7.96
CA GLU A 9 -2.01 0.00 8.92
C GLU A 9 -0.63 -0.63 9.05
N SER A 10 -0.55 -1.97 9.04
CA SER A 10 0.74 -2.66 9.08
C SER A 10 1.58 -2.34 7.85
N VAL A 11 0.96 -2.28 6.68
CA VAL A 11 1.67 -1.91 5.44
C VAL A 11 2.13 -0.45 5.51
N MET A 12 1.28 0.44 6.01
CA MET A 12 1.65 1.84 6.18
C MET A 12 2.85 2.00 7.13
N ASP A 13 2.88 1.22 8.20
CA ASP A 13 4.01 1.24 9.14
C ASP A 13 5.30 0.79 8.45
N LEU A 14 5.23 -0.20 7.57
CA LEU A 14 6.40 -0.63 6.79
C LEU A 14 6.89 0.49 5.87
N ILE A 15 5.96 1.22 5.25
CA ILE A 15 6.31 2.33 4.38
C ILE A 15 6.95 3.46 5.18
N ASP A 16 6.37 3.79 6.33
CA ASP A 16 6.90 4.85 7.19
C ASP A 16 8.29 4.51 7.73
N ALA A 17 8.58 3.23 7.91
CA ALA A 17 9.90 2.78 8.35
C ALA A 17 10.99 2.97 7.30
N LEU A 18 10.64 3.26 6.05
CA LEU A 18 11.61 3.54 4.99
C LEU A 18 12.21 4.95 5.07
N ASP A 19 11.68 5.78 5.94
CA ASP A 19 12.18 7.15 6.16
C ASP A 19 12.16 8.00 4.89
N LEU A 20 10.99 8.04 4.24
CA LEU A 20 10.78 8.80 3.02
C LEU A 20 10.59 10.30 3.35
N PHE A 21 10.34 11.13 2.32
CA PHE A 21 10.21 12.57 2.53
C PHE A 21 9.02 12.96 3.42
N THR A 22 8.07 12.07 3.61
CA THR A 22 6.91 12.29 4.47
C THR A 22 6.35 10.95 4.93
N LEU A 23 5.51 10.97 5.95
CA LEU A 23 4.76 9.78 6.37
C LEU A 23 3.58 9.59 5.43
N ILE A 24 3.20 8.34 5.19
CA ILE A 24 2.05 8.04 4.36
C ILE A 24 0.76 8.17 5.16
N THR A 25 -0.27 8.71 4.53
CA THR A 25 -1.59 8.83 5.14
C THR A 25 -2.59 8.00 4.35
N ARG A 26 -3.74 7.72 4.95
CA ARG A 26 -4.80 6.99 4.26
C ARG A 26 -5.83 7.97 3.74
N GLY A 27 -6.26 7.78 2.49
CA GLY A 27 -7.26 8.62 1.85
C GLY A 27 -6.66 9.50 0.76
N ALA A 28 -7.07 10.75 0.69
CA ALA A 28 -6.68 11.66 -0.37
C ALA A 28 -5.43 12.46 -0.04
N LEU A 29 -4.72 12.91 -1.07
CA LEU A 29 -3.59 13.82 -0.92
C LEU A 29 -4.08 15.18 -0.41
N GLY A 30 -3.28 15.79 0.46
CA GLY A 30 -3.54 17.13 0.93
C GLY A 30 -3.07 18.18 -0.07
N THR A 31 -2.84 19.41 0.42
CA THR A 31 -2.48 20.54 -0.42
C THR A 31 -0.96 20.65 -0.67
N GLY A 32 -0.14 20.03 0.14
CA GLY A 32 1.32 20.06 0.01
C GLY A 32 1.88 18.75 -0.52
N ASN A 33 3.21 18.62 -0.43
CA ASN A 33 3.87 17.37 -0.77
C ASN A 33 3.36 16.27 0.15
N GLY A 34 3.15 15.07 -0.38
CA GLY A 34 2.62 13.99 0.44
C GLY A 34 2.56 12.65 -0.25
N LEU A 35 2.28 11.65 0.56
CA LEU A 35 2.01 10.29 0.12
C LEU A 35 0.72 9.83 0.76
N CYS A 36 -0.11 9.14 0.01
CA CYS A 36 -1.32 8.55 0.56
C CYS A 36 -1.59 7.18 -0.07
N CYS A 37 -2.42 6.41 0.60
CA CYS A 37 -2.87 5.13 0.06
C CYS A 37 -4.37 4.98 0.23
N GLU A 38 -4.98 4.22 -0.67
CA GLU A 38 -6.39 3.88 -0.62
C GLU A 38 -6.55 2.42 -0.94
N VAL A 39 -7.51 1.80 -0.27
CA VAL A 39 -7.83 0.40 -0.49
C VAL A 39 -8.94 0.30 -1.52
N ALA A 40 -8.71 -0.52 -2.54
CA ALA A 40 -9.76 -0.93 -3.46
C ALA A 40 -10.04 -2.41 -3.19
N PRO A 41 -10.90 -2.74 -2.22
CA PRO A 41 -11.12 -4.13 -1.86
C PRO A 41 -11.78 -4.89 -2.99
N THR A 42 -11.29 -6.10 -3.20
CA THR A 42 -11.93 -7.05 -4.12
C THR A 42 -12.83 -7.97 -3.30
N SER A 43 -13.68 -8.71 -3.98
CA SER A 43 -14.48 -9.73 -3.31
C SER A 43 -13.57 -10.80 -2.73
N PRO A 44 -13.84 -11.30 -1.52
CA PRO A 44 -13.08 -12.42 -0.98
C PRO A 44 -13.14 -13.61 -1.92
N GLU A 45 -12.00 -14.29 -2.06
CA GLU A 45 -11.97 -15.50 -2.85
C GLU A 45 -12.47 -16.68 -2.02
N GLU A 46 -12.05 -17.86 -2.32
CA GLU A 46 -12.61 -19.07 -1.73
C GLU A 46 -12.43 -19.13 -0.20
N VAL A 47 -13.41 -19.72 0.45
CA VAL A 47 -13.30 -20.14 1.84
C VAL A 47 -12.81 -21.58 1.84
N TYR A 48 -11.67 -21.83 2.49
CA TYR A 48 -11.07 -23.16 2.53
C TYR A 48 -11.80 -24.09 3.52
N LEU A 49 -11.50 -25.37 3.44
CA LEU A 49 -12.10 -26.36 4.33
C LEU A 49 -11.82 -26.11 5.81
N ASP A 50 -10.70 -25.45 6.12
CA ASP A 50 -10.34 -25.08 7.48
C ASP A 50 -10.96 -23.73 7.89
N LYS A 51 -11.86 -23.21 7.06
CA LYS A 51 -12.56 -21.94 7.26
C LYS A 51 -11.68 -20.70 7.14
N ASN A 52 -10.47 -20.85 6.64
CA ASN A 52 -9.65 -19.69 6.33
C ASN A 52 -10.17 -19.02 5.06
N GLN A 53 -10.11 -17.73 5.04
CA GLN A 53 -10.56 -16.94 3.89
C GLN A 53 -9.39 -16.17 3.30
N TYR A 54 -9.33 -16.19 1.99
CA TYR A 54 -8.33 -15.48 1.24
C TYR A 54 -8.89 -14.13 0.80
N ILE A 55 -8.21 -13.05 1.18
CA ILE A 55 -8.66 -11.69 0.87
C ILE A 55 -7.56 -10.96 0.10
N PRO A 56 -7.66 -10.87 -1.23
CA PRO A 56 -6.77 -10.00 -1.99
C PRO A 56 -7.28 -8.57 -1.93
N ILE A 57 -6.39 -7.62 -1.73
CA ILE A 57 -6.76 -6.20 -1.83
C ILE A 57 -5.78 -5.48 -2.74
N ASP A 58 -6.29 -4.47 -3.43
CA ASP A 58 -5.48 -3.56 -4.21
C ASP A 58 -5.22 -2.33 -3.35
N LEU A 59 -3.96 -2.01 -3.15
CA LEU A 59 -3.58 -0.81 -2.43
C LEU A 59 -3.03 0.19 -3.43
N THR A 60 -3.78 1.26 -3.66
CA THR A 60 -3.33 2.35 -4.53
C THR A 60 -2.47 3.30 -3.72
N ILE A 61 -1.30 3.62 -4.25
CA ILE A 61 -0.39 4.58 -3.62
C ILE A 61 -0.26 5.79 -4.52
N ASN A 62 -0.55 6.96 -3.95
CA ASN A 62 -0.46 8.22 -4.65
C ASN A 62 0.56 9.10 -3.97
N GLY A 63 1.33 9.84 -4.77
CA GLY A 63 2.33 10.75 -4.26
C GLY A 63 2.29 12.08 -4.98
N LYS A 64 2.74 13.12 -4.29
CA LYS A 64 2.82 14.47 -4.81
C LYS A 64 4.04 15.18 -4.25
N HIS A 65 4.81 15.81 -5.14
CA HIS A 65 6.02 16.52 -4.72
C HIS A 65 6.45 17.54 -5.78
N ASP A 66 7.08 18.61 -5.33
CA ASP A 66 7.65 19.62 -6.22
C ASP A 66 8.78 19.06 -7.07
N ASP A 67 9.54 18.13 -6.51
CA ASP A 67 10.69 17.52 -7.17
C ASP A 67 10.37 16.11 -7.61
N LEU A 68 10.36 15.88 -8.91
CA LEU A 68 10.03 14.58 -9.47
C LEU A 68 11.02 13.48 -9.03
N GLY A 69 12.30 13.81 -8.93
CA GLY A 69 13.31 12.84 -8.52
C GLY A 69 13.04 12.30 -7.11
N THR A 70 12.71 13.20 -6.18
CA THR A 70 12.38 12.82 -4.81
C THR A 70 11.13 11.95 -4.77
N LEU A 71 10.11 12.33 -5.52
CA LEU A 71 8.86 11.57 -5.56
C LEU A 71 9.06 10.19 -6.18
N SER A 72 9.74 10.13 -7.30
CA SER A 72 10.01 8.87 -8.00
C SER A 72 10.81 7.91 -7.12
N GLU A 73 11.83 8.42 -6.44
CA GLU A 73 12.64 7.59 -5.56
C GLU A 73 11.80 7.02 -4.41
N ALA A 74 10.97 7.86 -3.79
CA ALA A 74 10.10 7.41 -2.71
C ALA A 74 9.13 6.33 -3.18
N MET A 75 8.47 6.55 -4.31
CA MET A 75 7.52 5.59 -4.85
C MET A 75 8.19 4.26 -5.21
N ASN A 76 9.36 4.31 -5.82
CA ASN A 76 10.09 3.10 -6.19
C ASN A 76 10.60 2.35 -4.96
N MET A 77 11.05 3.06 -3.93
CA MET A 77 11.48 2.43 -2.68
C MET A 77 10.35 1.66 -2.01
N ILE A 78 9.14 2.20 -2.05
CA ILE A 78 7.97 1.51 -1.50
C ILE A 78 7.80 0.17 -2.19
N HIS A 79 7.78 0.15 -3.52
CA HIS A 79 7.57 -1.07 -4.28
C HIS A 79 8.71 -2.07 -4.10
N GLU A 80 9.95 -1.60 -4.17
CA GLU A 80 11.11 -2.48 -4.04
C GLU A 80 11.16 -3.14 -2.67
N ASN A 81 10.94 -2.38 -1.61
CA ASN A 81 11.07 -2.90 -0.25
C ASN A 81 9.91 -3.79 0.16
N LEU A 82 8.67 -3.41 -0.19
CA LEU A 82 7.51 -4.16 0.24
C LEU A 82 7.32 -5.47 -0.51
N THR A 83 7.82 -5.56 -1.74
CA THR A 83 7.69 -6.78 -2.53
C THR A 83 8.81 -7.78 -2.28
N MET A 84 9.81 -7.41 -1.50
CA MET A 84 10.99 -8.24 -1.25
C MET A 84 11.21 -8.57 0.22
N LEU A 85 10.16 -8.53 1.02
CA LEU A 85 10.27 -8.85 2.44
C LEU A 85 10.42 -10.36 2.65
N LYS A 86 11.22 -10.72 3.64
CA LYS A 86 11.35 -12.12 4.05
C LYS A 86 10.18 -12.58 4.89
N GLU A 87 9.63 -11.66 5.68
CA GLU A 87 8.47 -11.92 6.53
C GLU A 87 7.49 -10.77 6.36
N TYR A 88 6.22 -11.12 6.23
CA TYR A 88 5.16 -10.13 6.09
C TYR A 88 4.40 -9.97 7.40
N PRO A 89 3.76 -8.81 7.62
CA PRO A 89 3.01 -8.57 8.85
C PRO A 89 1.91 -9.58 9.11
N ALA A 90 1.65 -9.81 10.38
CA ALA A 90 0.57 -10.69 10.82
C ALA A 90 -0.12 -10.07 12.05
N GLY A 91 -1.41 -10.30 12.16
CA GLY A 91 -2.19 -9.95 13.34
C GLY A 91 -2.63 -11.20 14.09
N THR A 92 -3.64 -11.05 14.95
CA THR A 92 -4.12 -12.15 15.77
C THR A 92 -4.79 -13.25 14.94
N ASP A 93 -5.62 -12.84 13.98
CA ASP A 93 -6.43 -13.77 13.20
C ASP A 93 -6.15 -13.67 11.70
N TRP A 94 -5.04 -13.09 11.33
CA TRP A 94 -4.72 -12.89 9.93
C TRP A 94 -3.22 -12.77 9.72
N HIS A 95 -2.79 -12.99 8.48
CA HIS A 95 -1.43 -12.63 8.07
C HIS A 95 -1.40 -12.30 6.59
N ILE A 96 -0.41 -11.48 6.23
CA ILE A 96 -0.16 -11.16 4.83
C ILE A 96 0.77 -12.25 4.29
N THR A 97 0.40 -12.85 3.16
CA THR A 97 1.20 -13.89 2.54
C THR A 97 2.15 -13.35 1.50
N ASP A 98 1.77 -12.23 0.87
CA ASP A 98 2.53 -11.68 -0.25
C ASP A 98 2.11 -10.25 -0.54
N ILE A 99 3.06 -9.45 -0.98
CA ILE A 99 2.82 -8.11 -1.53
C ILE A 99 3.51 -8.06 -2.88
N ALA A 100 2.77 -7.75 -3.93
CA ALA A 100 3.30 -7.70 -5.28
C ALA A 100 2.89 -6.41 -5.98
N THR A 101 3.70 -5.98 -6.93
CA THR A 101 3.38 -4.81 -7.75
C THR A 101 2.36 -5.19 -8.81
N ILE A 102 1.23 -4.49 -8.86
CA ILE A 102 0.27 -4.59 -9.96
C ILE A 102 0.64 -3.58 -11.04
N THR A 103 0.77 -2.33 -10.62
CA THR A 103 1.13 -1.23 -11.52
C THR A 103 2.32 -0.51 -10.92
N GLU A 104 3.40 -0.43 -11.66
CA GLU A 104 4.59 0.27 -11.20
C GLU A 104 4.33 1.78 -11.11
N PRO A 105 5.10 2.50 -10.26
CA PRO A 105 4.93 3.95 -10.14
C PRO A 105 5.07 4.65 -11.49
N GLN A 106 4.14 5.54 -11.77
CA GLN A 106 4.15 6.31 -13.01
C GLN A 106 3.62 7.72 -12.76
N VAL A 107 4.12 8.64 -13.56
CA VAL A 107 3.66 10.04 -13.52
C VAL A 107 2.28 10.09 -14.15
N ILE A 108 1.33 10.71 -13.44
CA ILE A 108 -0.03 10.87 -13.96
C ILE A 108 -0.37 12.32 -14.27
N GLY A 109 0.51 13.26 -13.93
CA GLY A 109 0.29 14.66 -14.25
C GLY A 109 0.91 15.60 -13.23
N ARG A 110 0.38 16.81 -13.19
CA ARG A 110 0.76 17.85 -12.25
C ARG A 110 -0.50 18.48 -11.67
N ASP A 111 -0.41 18.95 -10.43
CA ASP A 111 -1.53 19.67 -9.83
C ASP A 111 -1.49 21.15 -10.18
N GLN A 112 -2.44 21.94 -9.65
CA GLN A 112 -2.53 23.36 -9.92
C GLN A 112 -1.35 24.15 -9.38
N ALA A 113 -0.69 23.62 -8.35
CA ALA A 113 0.53 24.21 -7.79
C ALA A 113 1.80 23.73 -8.50
N ASN A 114 1.62 23.02 -9.63
CA ASN A 114 2.70 22.53 -10.47
C ASN A 114 3.56 21.46 -9.79
N ARG A 115 3.01 20.74 -8.83
CA ARG A 115 3.65 19.56 -8.23
C ARG A 115 3.41 18.32 -9.08
N TRP A 116 4.43 17.48 -9.12
CA TRP A 116 4.30 16.20 -9.83
C TRP A 116 3.39 15.26 -9.07
N LEU A 117 2.56 14.53 -9.82
CA LEU A 117 1.66 13.51 -9.28
C LEU A 117 2.09 12.16 -9.82
N MET A 118 2.21 11.17 -8.93
CA MET A 118 2.49 9.80 -9.31
C MET A 118 1.48 8.85 -8.65
N ALA A 119 1.25 7.73 -9.31
CA ALA A 119 0.36 6.70 -8.79
C ALA A 119 0.93 5.32 -9.07
N SER A 120 0.57 4.38 -8.22
CA SER A 120 0.96 2.98 -8.37
C SER A 120 -0.03 2.09 -7.64
N ASN A 121 0.05 0.78 -7.88
CA ASN A 121 -0.81 -0.19 -7.20
C ASN A 121 0.00 -1.38 -6.71
N LEU A 122 -0.30 -1.79 -5.48
CA LEU A 122 0.24 -3.00 -4.88
C LEU A 122 -0.91 -3.99 -4.64
N SER A 123 -0.64 -5.26 -4.86
CA SER A 123 -1.54 -6.33 -4.44
C SER A 123 -1.08 -6.82 -3.08
N VAL A 124 -1.97 -6.77 -2.10
CA VAL A 124 -1.69 -7.29 -0.77
C VAL A 124 -2.60 -8.48 -0.55
N ARG A 125 -2.01 -9.64 -0.31
CA ARG A 125 -2.75 -10.88 -0.16
C ARG A 125 -2.80 -11.27 1.31
N ILE A 126 -4.02 -11.39 1.83
CA ILE A 126 -4.25 -11.65 3.24
C ILE A 126 -4.96 -12.97 3.39
N ILE A 127 -4.52 -13.78 4.36
CA ILE A 127 -5.27 -14.97 4.77
C ILE A 127 -5.78 -14.73 6.18
N THR A 128 -7.07 -14.95 6.38
CA THR A 128 -7.67 -14.91 7.71
C THR A 128 -7.65 -16.30 8.31
N GLU A 129 -7.30 -16.38 9.58
CA GLU A 129 -7.27 -17.65 10.32
C GLU A 129 -8.41 -17.64 11.31
N LYS A 130 -9.46 -18.40 11.00
CA LYS A 130 -10.62 -18.53 11.88
C LYS A 130 -10.63 -19.92 12.49
N GLU A 131 -10.92 -19.97 13.77
CA GLU A 131 -11.09 -21.24 14.46
C GLU A 131 -12.52 -21.73 14.38
#